data_64e9a443e81a8593cb89b67a5277fde2
#
_entry.id   64e9a443e81a8593cb89b67a5277fde2
#
_cell.length_a   1.000
_cell.length_b   1.000
_cell.length_c   1.000
_cell.angle_alpha   90.00
_cell.angle_beta   90.00
_cell.angle_gamma   90.00
#
_symmetry.space_group_name_H-M   'P 1'
#
loop_
_entity.id
_entity.type
_entity.pdbx_description
1 polymer ?
#
loop_
_entity_poly.entity_id
_entity_poly.type
_entity_poly.pdbx_seq_one_letter_code
_entity_poly.pdbx_strand_id
1 'polypeptide(L)'
;MPRLTDKNEIRTLLRRDLAWSVYALGDLAPMMFPKTLWFAPDLTLVVQDYGTAILFAMGPGSVREALESVTGPVHLQVQRDALDEVTRHAAVSSTRLMWRMMWTGDRLASPGPVTTRLGVTDVPALQALYADGESSGESPDFFFPSMVADGVFHGIHEGRALVAAAGTHLLAWDEGAAAIGNVYTRRDRRGRGLGRLVTSAVLGELSGVETIGLNVRADNDAALHLYESLGFARHCLFYEALAMPRDHHQADLGQSLVS
;
A
#
# COMPACT_ATOMS: atom_id res chain seq x y z
N MET A 1 -20.54 -1.47 -17.18
CA MET A 1 -19.41 -1.23 -18.09
C MET A 1 -18.55 -2.47 -18.25
N PRO A 2 -17.75 -2.62 -19.33
CA PRO A 2 -16.95 -3.82 -19.51
C PRO A 2 -15.85 -3.92 -18.46
N ARG A 3 -15.68 -5.14 -17.92
CA ARG A 3 -14.50 -5.49 -17.11
C ARG A 3 -13.29 -5.64 -18.02
N LEU A 4 -12.14 -5.13 -17.57
CA LEU A 4 -10.87 -5.37 -18.25
C LEU A 4 -10.33 -6.73 -17.81
N THR A 5 -9.91 -7.55 -18.77
CA THR A 5 -9.34 -8.88 -18.52
C THR A 5 -8.00 -9.09 -19.22
N ASP A 6 -7.65 -8.22 -20.16
CA ASP A 6 -6.36 -8.27 -20.82
C ASP A 6 -5.29 -7.57 -19.96
N LYS A 7 -4.34 -8.34 -19.46
CA LYS A 7 -3.23 -7.83 -18.64
C LYS A 7 -2.39 -6.78 -19.36
N ASN A 8 -2.23 -6.87 -20.68
CA ASN A 8 -1.41 -5.92 -21.43
C ASN A 8 -2.12 -4.58 -21.54
N GLU A 9 -3.44 -4.60 -21.74
CA GLU A 9 -4.26 -3.40 -21.73
C GLU A 9 -4.22 -2.73 -20.35
N ILE A 10 -4.44 -3.49 -19.28
CA ILE A 10 -4.39 -3.01 -17.90
C ILE A 10 -3.00 -2.42 -17.59
N ARG A 11 -1.93 -3.13 -17.93
CA ARG A 11 -0.54 -2.66 -17.73
C ARG A 11 -0.28 -1.34 -18.47
N THR A 12 -0.81 -1.19 -19.66
CA THR A 12 -0.68 0.05 -20.46
C THR A 12 -1.37 1.23 -19.75
N LEU A 13 -2.53 1.00 -19.15
CA LEU A 13 -3.25 2.01 -18.40
C LEU A 13 -2.52 2.38 -17.10
N LEU A 14 -2.02 1.39 -16.34
CA LEU A 14 -1.26 1.61 -15.11
C LEU A 14 0.04 2.39 -15.39
N ARG A 15 0.70 2.13 -16.51
CA ARG A 15 1.95 2.81 -16.89
C ARG A 15 1.79 4.28 -17.26
N ARG A 16 0.56 4.82 -17.31
CA ARG A 16 0.33 6.26 -17.47
C ARG A 16 0.78 7.06 -16.25
N ASP A 17 0.75 6.44 -15.06
CA ASP A 17 1.30 6.99 -13.83
C ASP A 17 1.86 5.86 -12.98
N LEU A 18 3.12 5.47 -13.27
CA LEU A 18 3.83 4.39 -12.57
C LEU A 18 3.96 4.64 -11.08
N ALA A 19 4.11 5.89 -10.70
CA ALA A 19 4.26 6.26 -9.30
C ALA A 19 2.95 6.02 -8.53
N TRP A 20 1.83 6.45 -9.07
CA TRP A 20 0.53 6.22 -8.44
C TRP A 20 0.14 4.73 -8.46
N SER A 21 0.41 4.05 -9.55
CA SER A 21 -0.02 2.68 -9.79
C SER A 21 0.92 1.58 -9.25
N VAL A 22 2.03 1.92 -8.57
CA VAL A 22 3.08 0.96 -8.19
C VAL A 22 2.53 -0.27 -7.42
N TYR A 23 1.53 -0.08 -6.55
CA TYR A 23 0.89 -1.21 -5.86
C TYR A 23 0.02 -2.04 -6.79
N ALA A 24 -0.78 -1.39 -7.64
CA ALA A 24 -1.67 -2.07 -8.58
C ALA A 24 -0.91 -2.85 -9.67
N LEU A 25 0.33 -2.47 -10.00
CA LEU A 25 1.20 -3.25 -10.88
C LEU A 25 1.50 -4.64 -10.30
N GLY A 26 1.67 -4.73 -8.98
CA GLY A 26 1.89 -6.01 -8.31
C GLY A 26 0.69 -6.95 -8.39
N ASP A 27 -0.52 -6.41 -8.50
CA ASP A 27 -1.74 -7.20 -8.61
C ASP A 27 -1.90 -7.87 -10.00
N LEU A 28 -1.02 -7.54 -10.97
CA LEU A 28 -0.89 -8.28 -12.23
C LEU A 28 -0.13 -9.61 -12.07
N ALA A 29 0.54 -9.84 -10.94
CA ALA A 29 1.24 -11.09 -10.67
C ALA A 29 0.29 -12.30 -10.81
N PRO A 30 0.78 -13.47 -11.28
CA PRO A 30 -0.06 -14.64 -11.53
C PRO A 30 -0.91 -15.08 -10.35
N MET A 31 -0.39 -14.95 -9.13
CA MET A 31 -1.10 -15.34 -7.90
C MET A 31 -2.17 -14.33 -7.45
N MET A 32 -2.01 -13.05 -7.82
CA MET A 32 -2.91 -11.97 -7.43
C MET A 32 -3.99 -11.67 -8.46
N PHE A 33 -3.64 -11.70 -9.73
CA PHE A 33 -4.56 -11.34 -10.82
C PHE A 33 -5.92 -12.06 -10.77
N PRO A 34 -6.02 -13.37 -10.45
CA PRO A 34 -7.31 -14.06 -10.31
C PRO A 34 -8.20 -13.54 -9.18
N LYS A 35 -7.61 -12.79 -8.22
CA LYS A 35 -8.30 -12.22 -7.05
C LYS A 35 -8.70 -10.76 -7.27
N THR A 36 -8.58 -10.27 -8.50
CA THR A 36 -8.77 -8.86 -8.85
C THR A 36 -9.90 -8.69 -9.85
N LEU A 37 -10.57 -7.55 -9.77
CA LEU A 37 -11.54 -7.07 -10.74
C LEU A 37 -11.07 -5.70 -11.25
N TRP A 38 -11.06 -5.55 -12.58
CA TRP A 38 -10.59 -4.32 -13.24
C TRP A 38 -11.71 -3.70 -14.05
N PHE A 39 -11.89 -2.41 -13.93
CA PHE A 39 -12.99 -1.67 -14.52
C PHE A 39 -12.48 -0.50 -15.37
N ALA A 40 -13.12 -0.27 -16.53
CA ALA A 40 -12.91 0.89 -17.40
C ALA A 40 -14.03 1.92 -17.15
N PRO A 41 -13.87 3.22 -17.60
CA PRO A 41 -12.79 3.73 -18.47
C PRO A 41 -11.51 4.18 -17.74
N ASP A 42 -11.57 4.66 -16.51
CA ASP A 42 -10.42 5.31 -15.83
C ASP A 42 -9.59 4.34 -15.01
N LEU A 43 -9.80 3.05 -15.20
CA LEU A 43 -9.18 1.95 -14.47
C LEU A 43 -9.37 2.06 -12.95
N THR A 44 -10.34 1.30 -12.47
CA THR A 44 -10.51 1.01 -11.04
C THR A 44 -10.23 -0.45 -10.79
N LEU A 45 -9.44 -0.75 -9.78
CA LEU A 45 -9.10 -2.08 -9.31
C LEU A 45 -9.85 -2.38 -8.01
N VAL A 46 -10.41 -3.58 -7.91
CA VAL A 46 -10.86 -4.17 -6.64
C VAL A 46 -10.07 -5.45 -6.39
N VAL A 47 -9.37 -5.51 -5.27
CA VAL A 47 -8.68 -6.71 -4.78
C VAL A 47 -9.55 -7.41 -3.75
N GLN A 48 -9.73 -8.72 -3.86
CA GLN A 48 -10.60 -9.54 -3.00
C GLN A 48 -9.80 -10.66 -2.32
N ASP A 49 -8.76 -10.34 -1.56
CA ASP A 49 -7.87 -11.37 -0.95
C ASP A 49 -7.72 -11.25 0.57
N TYR A 50 -7.84 -10.09 1.16
CA TYR A 50 -7.37 -9.82 2.53
C TYR A 50 -8.49 -9.83 3.58
N GLY A 51 -9.55 -10.61 3.36
CA GLY A 51 -10.73 -10.64 4.24
C GLY A 51 -11.62 -9.40 4.10
N THR A 52 -11.12 -8.34 3.49
CA THR A 52 -11.82 -7.11 3.13
C THR A 52 -11.38 -6.71 1.72
N ALA A 53 -12.29 -6.18 0.92
CA ALA A 53 -11.92 -5.68 -0.39
C ALA A 53 -11.04 -4.42 -0.27
N ILE A 54 -10.12 -4.25 -1.24
CA ILE A 54 -9.34 -3.01 -1.41
C ILE A 54 -9.70 -2.41 -2.75
N LEU A 55 -10.02 -1.12 -2.80
CA LEU A 55 -10.30 -0.38 -4.02
C LEU A 55 -9.20 0.64 -4.26
N PHE A 56 -8.59 0.55 -5.43
CA PHE A 56 -7.66 1.54 -5.99
C PHE A 56 -8.27 2.12 -7.27
N ALA A 57 -8.09 3.42 -7.51
CA ALA A 57 -8.59 4.06 -8.73
C ALA A 57 -7.56 5.03 -9.33
N MET A 58 -7.42 4.96 -10.67
CA MET A 58 -6.62 5.92 -11.46
C MET A 58 -7.41 7.20 -11.75
N GLY A 59 -8.73 7.17 -11.59
CA GLY A 59 -9.66 8.28 -11.76
C GLY A 59 -11.07 7.89 -11.37
N PRO A 60 -12.05 8.80 -11.42
CA PRO A 60 -13.40 8.59 -10.89
C PRO A 60 -14.32 7.74 -11.78
N GLY A 61 -14.04 7.60 -13.08
CA GLY A 61 -15.01 7.17 -14.10
C GLY A 61 -15.52 5.75 -13.99
N SER A 62 -14.88 4.87 -13.20
CA SER A 62 -15.34 3.47 -13.00
C SER A 62 -15.50 3.10 -11.51
N VAL A 63 -15.43 4.07 -10.62
CA VAL A 63 -15.55 3.86 -9.15
C VAL A 63 -16.90 3.30 -8.76
N ARG A 64 -17.99 3.79 -9.37
CA ARG A 64 -19.36 3.35 -9.07
C ARG A 64 -19.51 1.84 -9.33
N GLU A 65 -19.16 1.38 -10.53
CA GLU A 65 -19.28 -0.03 -10.93
C GLU A 65 -18.38 -0.93 -10.06
N ALA A 66 -17.21 -0.43 -9.67
CA ALA A 66 -16.32 -1.14 -8.76
C ALA A 66 -16.97 -1.31 -7.38
N LEU A 67 -17.59 -0.28 -6.82
CA LEU A 67 -18.31 -0.35 -5.55
C LEU A 67 -19.52 -1.28 -5.61
N GLU A 68 -20.27 -1.28 -6.72
CA GLU A 68 -21.40 -2.19 -6.94
C GLU A 68 -20.97 -3.68 -7.00
N SER A 69 -19.69 -3.95 -7.27
CA SER A 69 -19.14 -5.32 -7.30
C SER A 69 -18.72 -5.86 -5.93
N VAL A 70 -18.76 -5.02 -4.88
CA VAL A 70 -18.29 -5.36 -3.54
C VAL A 70 -19.48 -5.47 -2.58
N THR A 71 -19.48 -6.50 -1.75
CA THR A 71 -20.42 -6.65 -0.63
C THR A 71 -19.66 -6.42 0.68
N GLY A 72 -20.09 -5.45 1.50
CA GLY A 72 -19.46 -5.13 2.77
C GLY A 72 -18.39 -4.03 2.68
N PRO A 73 -17.56 -3.88 3.74
CA PRO A 73 -16.61 -2.80 3.82
C PRO A 73 -15.49 -2.94 2.77
N VAL A 74 -15.02 -1.80 2.26
CA VAL A 74 -13.91 -1.73 1.30
C VAL A 74 -12.88 -0.69 1.75
N HIS A 75 -11.62 -1.09 1.81
CA HIS A 75 -10.50 -0.17 2.03
C HIS A 75 -10.21 0.60 0.74
N LEU A 76 -10.10 1.90 0.85
CA LEU A 76 -9.84 2.79 -0.28
C LEU A 76 -8.38 3.19 -0.33
N GLN A 77 -7.83 3.23 -1.54
CA GLN A 77 -6.61 3.94 -1.90
C GLN A 77 -6.92 4.81 -3.13
N VAL A 78 -7.33 6.05 -2.91
CA VAL A 78 -7.90 6.90 -3.97
C VAL A 78 -7.42 8.35 -3.87
N GLN A 79 -7.26 9.00 -5.00
CA GLN A 79 -7.06 10.45 -5.06
C GLN A 79 -8.37 11.20 -4.81
N ARG A 80 -8.30 12.52 -4.71
CA ARG A 80 -9.42 13.35 -4.27
C ARG A 80 -10.67 13.22 -5.14
N ASP A 81 -10.52 13.26 -6.46
CA ASP A 81 -11.59 13.15 -7.42
C ASP A 81 -12.35 11.81 -7.34
N ALA A 82 -11.60 10.71 -7.20
CA ALA A 82 -12.18 9.39 -7.00
C ALA A 82 -12.82 9.25 -5.61
N LEU A 83 -12.28 9.90 -4.54
CA LEU A 83 -12.92 9.93 -3.23
C LEU A 83 -14.26 10.67 -3.29
N ASP A 84 -14.31 11.79 -4.00
CA ASP A 84 -15.54 12.56 -4.18
C ASP A 84 -16.62 11.73 -4.90
N GLU A 85 -16.21 10.86 -5.84
CA GLU A 85 -17.13 9.89 -6.48
C GLU A 85 -17.55 8.80 -5.50
N VAL A 86 -16.63 8.22 -4.73
CA VAL A 86 -16.96 7.21 -3.71
C VAL A 86 -18.02 7.73 -2.74
N THR A 87 -17.89 8.98 -2.27
CA THR A 87 -18.84 9.55 -1.27
C THR A 87 -20.28 9.67 -1.77
N ARG A 88 -20.49 9.68 -3.09
CA ARG A 88 -21.83 9.65 -3.69
C ARG A 88 -22.49 8.28 -3.56
N HIS A 89 -21.70 7.20 -3.51
CA HIS A 89 -22.18 5.82 -3.58
C HIS A 89 -21.96 5.03 -2.29
N ALA A 90 -21.13 5.52 -1.38
CA ALA A 90 -20.77 4.83 -0.13
C ALA A 90 -20.71 5.79 1.06
N ALA A 91 -20.88 5.25 2.27
CA ALA A 91 -20.53 5.95 3.49
C ALA A 91 -19.04 5.79 3.76
N VAL A 92 -18.31 6.90 3.92
CA VAL A 92 -16.84 6.89 4.10
C VAL A 92 -16.49 7.24 5.54
N SER A 93 -15.57 6.50 6.12
CA SER A 93 -15.06 6.69 7.48
C SER A 93 -13.54 6.45 7.55
N SER A 94 -12.93 6.75 8.70
CA SER A 94 -11.52 6.48 8.98
C SER A 94 -10.55 7.04 7.91
N THR A 95 -10.85 8.25 7.42
CA THR A 95 -10.06 8.88 6.35
C THR A 95 -8.72 9.37 6.85
N ARG A 96 -7.65 8.95 6.19
CA ARG A 96 -6.26 9.37 6.43
C ARG A 96 -5.69 9.97 5.16
N LEU A 97 -5.02 11.11 5.26
CA LEU A 97 -4.28 11.71 4.15
C LEU A 97 -2.88 11.13 4.09
N MET A 98 -2.50 10.66 2.92
CA MET A 98 -1.24 9.95 2.67
C MET A 98 -0.45 10.63 1.55
N TRP A 99 0.87 10.52 1.60
CA TRP A 99 1.75 10.73 0.46
C TRP A 99 2.09 9.40 -0.20
N ARG A 100 1.96 9.33 -1.51
CA ARG A 100 2.71 8.41 -2.34
C ARG A 100 4.07 9.02 -2.61
N MET A 101 5.14 8.30 -2.27
CA MET A 101 6.50 8.72 -2.56
C MET A 101 7.18 7.71 -3.49
N MET A 102 8.09 8.22 -4.32
CA MET A 102 8.84 7.42 -5.29
C MET A 102 10.33 7.58 -5.08
N TRP A 103 11.06 6.48 -5.14
CA TRP A 103 12.51 6.50 -5.08
C TRP A 103 13.10 6.98 -6.40
N THR A 104 14.00 7.96 -6.34
CA THR A 104 14.64 8.57 -7.53
C THR A 104 15.96 7.91 -7.91
N GLY A 105 16.44 6.95 -7.11
CA GLY A 105 17.69 6.26 -7.38
C GLY A 105 18.97 7.02 -6.99
N ASP A 106 18.86 8.28 -6.57
CA ASP A 106 20.02 9.16 -6.43
C ASP A 106 20.86 8.99 -5.16
N ARG A 107 20.34 8.25 -4.15
CA ARG A 107 20.99 8.16 -2.83
C ARG A 107 20.85 6.79 -2.18
N LEU A 108 21.71 5.85 -2.56
CA LEU A 108 21.94 4.66 -1.74
C LEU A 108 22.88 5.01 -0.59
N ALA A 109 22.36 5.02 0.64
CA ALA A 109 23.26 4.85 1.78
C ALA A 109 23.78 3.40 1.73
N SER A 110 25.10 3.21 1.73
CA SER A 110 25.65 1.86 1.84
C SER A 110 25.04 1.16 3.05
N PRO A 111 24.51 -0.06 2.92
CA PRO A 111 24.03 -0.83 4.06
C PRO A 111 25.21 -0.95 5.03
N GLY A 112 25.03 -0.44 6.25
CA GLY A 112 26.03 -0.65 7.30
C GLY A 112 26.07 -2.13 7.67
N PRO A 113 27.17 -2.66 8.21
CA PRO A 113 27.34 -4.06 8.59
C PRO A 113 26.40 -4.54 9.72
N VAL A 114 25.44 -3.73 10.11
CA VAL A 114 24.59 -3.90 11.30
C VAL A 114 23.22 -4.51 10.97
N THR A 115 22.83 -4.61 9.68
CA THR A 115 21.51 -5.14 9.30
C THR A 115 21.60 -6.63 8.95
N THR A 116 20.58 -7.39 9.35
CA THR A 116 20.43 -8.80 9.02
C THR A 116 19.24 -8.99 8.08
N ARG A 117 19.41 -9.78 7.04
CA ARG A 117 18.29 -10.22 6.19
C ARG A 117 17.38 -11.10 7.03
N LEU A 118 16.09 -10.76 7.07
CA LEU A 118 15.07 -11.50 7.81
C LEU A 118 14.35 -12.48 6.90
N GLY A 119 14.01 -13.64 7.43
CA GLY A 119 13.27 -14.70 6.75
C GLY A 119 12.02 -15.11 7.54
N VAL A 120 11.35 -16.16 7.07
CA VAL A 120 10.10 -16.65 7.67
C VAL A 120 10.24 -17.06 9.15
N THR A 121 11.44 -17.48 9.57
CA THR A 121 11.75 -17.81 10.96
C THR A 121 11.76 -16.59 11.89
N ASP A 122 11.89 -15.38 11.32
CA ASP A 122 11.93 -14.11 12.07
C ASP A 122 10.53 -13.46 12.21
N VAL A 123 9.49 -14.06 11.60
CA VAL A 123 8.10 -13.55 11.68
C VAL A 123 7.65 -13.31 13.12
N PRO A 124 7.90 -14.21 14.11
CA PRO A 124 7.55 -13.94 15.50
C PRO A 124 8.26 -12.72 16.09
N ALA A 125 9.53 -12.47 15.71
CA ALA A 125 10.29 -11.32 16.17
C ALA A 125 9.76 -10.01 15.54
N LEU A 126 9.35 -10.05 14.26
CA LEU A 126 8.68 -8.93 13.60
C LEU A 126 7.35 -8.59 14.26
N GLN A 127 6.51 -9.59 14.54
CA GLN A 127 5.24 -9.40 15.25
C GLN A 127 5.46 -8.79 16.63
N ALA A 128 6.45 -9.29 17.38
CA ALA A 128 6.79 -8.72 18.69
C ALA A 128 7.31 -7.28 18.60
N LEU A 129 8.06 -6.94 17.53
CA LEU A 129 8.52 -5.58 17.29
C LEU A 129 7.34 -4.65 16.98
N TYR A 130 6.40 -5.07 16.13
CA TYR A 130 5.25 -4.26 15.72
C TYR A 130 4.24 -4.06 16.86
N ALA A 131 4.10 -5.03 17.76
CA ALA A 131 3.25 -4.92 18.96
C ALA A 131 3.66 -3.73 19.87
N ASP A 132 4.91 -3.27 19.84
CA ASP A 132 5.37 -2.05 20.52
C ASP A 132 4.60 -0.79 20.06
N GLY A 133 4.09 -0.78 18.82
CA GLY A 133 3.34 0.34 18.23
C GLY A 133 1.83 0.26 18.37
N GLU A 134 1.24 -0.88 18.75
CA GLU A 134 -0.21 -1.09 18.75
C GLU A 134 -0.96 -0.09 19.62
N SER A 135 -0.50 0.11 20.84
CA SER A 135 -1.16 1.01 21.79
C SER A 135 -1.14 2.50 21.39
N SER A 136 -0.25 2.87 20.47
CA SER A 136 -0.12 4.25 19.95
C SER A 136 -0.67 4.41 18.53
N GLY A 137 -1.16 3.32 17.89
CA GLY A 137 -1.61 3.34 16.51
C GLY A 137 -0.47 3.56 15.50
N GLU A 138 0.77 3.22 15.87
CA GLU A 138 1.96 3.36 15.05
C GLU A 138 2.46 2.02 14.49
N SER A 139 1.79 0.91 14.86
CA SER A 139 2.06 -0.41 14.27
C SER A 139 1.78 -0.39 12.76
N PRO A 140 2.55 -1.10 11.94
CA PRO A 140 2.18 -1.30 10.55
C PRO A 140 0.77 -1.91 10.42
N ASP A 141 -0.11 -1.24 9.67
CA ASP A 141 -1.52 -1.65 9.53
C ASP A 141 -1.69 -2.97 8.76
N PHE A 142 -0.78 -3.27 7.83
CA PHE A 142 -0.81 -4.45 6.97
C PHE A 142 0.52 -5.19 7.03
N PHE A 143 0.58 -6.24 7.82
CA PHE A 143 1.71 -7.16 7.85
C PHE A 143 1.22 -8.60 7.76
N PHE A 144 1.67 -9.31 6.73
CA PHE A 144 1.38 -10.72 6.54
C PHE A 144 2.69 -11.52 6.46
N PRO A 145 2.78 -12.71 7.08
CA PRO A 145 3.96 -13.57 7.00
C PRO A 145 4.44 -13.88 5.59
N SER A 146 3.52 -13.96 4.62
CA SER A 146 3.83 -14.14 3.21
C SER A 146 4.69 -13.02 2.62
N MET A 147 4.55 -11.78 3.11
CA MET A 147 5.41 -10.67 2.68
C MET A 147 6.89 -10.90 2.99
N VAL A 148 7.18 -11.64 4.09
CA VAL A 148 8.57 -11.99 4.45
C VAL A 148 9.09 -13.14 3.59
N ALA A 149 8.21 -14.10 3.23
CA ALA A 149 8.56 -15.22 2.38
C ALA A 149 8.87 -14.78 0.94
N ASP A 150 8.04 -13.88 0.40
CA ASP A 150 8.04 -13.50 -1.01
C ASP A 150 8.77 -12.17 -1.29
N GLY A 151 9.14 -11.44 -0.23
CA GLY A 151 9.72 -10.11 -0.32
C GLY A 151 11.13 -9.98 0.25
N VAL A 152 11.52 -8.74 0.47
CA VAL A 152 12.80 -8.34 1.06
C VAL A 152 12.55 -7.73 2.42
N PHE A 153 13.15 -8.28 3.49
CA PHE A 153 13.07 -7.73 4.83
C PHE A 153 14.45 -7.66 5.48
N HIS A 154 14.75 -6.55 6.13
CA HIS A 154 15.97 -6.34 6.92
C HIS A 154 15.64 -5.88 8.33
N GLY A 155 16.44 -6.31 9.28
CA GLY A 155 16.29 -5.91 10.67
C GLY A 155 17.60 -5.63 11.38
N ILE A 156 17.50 -4.98 12.53
CA ILE A 156 18.61 -4.74 13.45
C ILE A 156 18.24 -5.37 14.79
N HIS A 157 19.15 -6.18 15.33
CA HIS A 157 19.03 -6.80 16.63
C HIS A 157 19.92 -6.11 17.68
N GLU A 158 19.39 -5.94 18.90
CA GLU A 158 20.16 -5.67 20.11
C GLU A 158 20.02 -6.88 21.05
N GLY A 159 21.08 -7.66 21.15
CA GLY A 159 21.02 -8.97 21.79
C GLY A 159 20.05 -9.91 21.06
N ARG A 160 19.01 -10.39 21.75
CA ARG A 160 17.99 -11.26 21.15
C ARG A 160 16.76 -10.49 20.64
N ALA A 161 16.67 -9.19 20.87
CA ALA A 161 15.51 -8.40 20.50
C ALA A 161 15.70 -7.74 19.14
N LEU A 162 14.73 -7.89 18.26
CA LEU A 162 14.62 -7.08 17.05
C LEU A 162 14.16 -5.67 17.44
N VAL A 163 14.93 -4.64 17.07
CA VAL A 163 14.68 -3.25 17.49
C VAL A 163 14.31 -2.32 16.34
N ALA A 164 14.61 -2.71 15.11
CA ALA A 164 14.18 -2.01 13.91
C ALA A 164 14.02 -3.00 12.76
N ALA A 165 13.04 -2.77 11.89
CA ALA A 165 12.84 -3.53 10.68
C ALA A 165 12.30 -2.65 9.56
N ALA A 166 12.55 -3.05 8.33
CA ALA A 166 11.92 -2.57 7.11
C ALA A 166 11.74 -3.73 6.14
N GLY A 167 10.74 -3.64 5.27
CA GLY A 167 10.53 -4.66 4.26
C GLY A 167 9.77 -4.15 3.06
N THR A 168 9.38 -5.06 2.18
CA THR A 168 8.51 -4.80 1.05
C THR A 168 7.06 -5.17 1.40
N HIS A 169 6.12 -4.27 1.10
CA HIS A 169 4.69 -4.60 1.04
C HIS A 169 4.38 -5.39 -0.22
N LEU A 170 5.10 -5.07 -1.29
CA LEU A 170 4.94 -5.64 -2.61
C LEU A 170 6.32 -5.80 -3.25
N LEU A 171 6.51 -6.92 -3.94
CA LEU A 171 7.66 -7.15 -4.82
C LEU A 171 7.21 -7.96 -6.03
N ALA A 172 7.17 -7.32 -7.19
CA ALA A 172 6.78 -7.90 -8.46
C ALA A 172 7.90 -7.70 -9.49
N TRP A 173 8.85 -8.61 -9.51
CA TRP A 173 10.01 -8.55 -10.40
C TRP A 173 9.61 -8.47 -11.88
N ASP A 174 8.62 -9.27 -12.29
CA ASP A 174 8.15 -9.34 -13.69
C ASP A 174 7.51 -8.03 -14.15
N GLU A 175 6.97 -7.23 -13.22
CA GLU A 175 6.37 -5.93 -13.51
C GLU A 175 7.34 -4.76 -13.23
N GLY A 176 8.54 -5.06 -12.73
CA GLY A 176 9.53 -4.06 -12.37
C GLY A 176 9.08 -3.13 -11.22
N ALA A 177 8.23 -3.63 -10.31
CA ALA A 177 7.59 -2.81 -9.29
C ALA A 177 7.86 -3.35 -7.87
N ALA A 178 8.17 -2.45 -6.94
CA ALA A 178 8.25 -2.75 -5.52
C ALA A 178 7.66 -1.61 -4.68
N ALA A 179 7.09 -1.96 -3.54
CA ALA A 179 6.66 -0.98 -2.54
C ALA A 179 7.31 -1.29 -1.20
N ILE A 180 8.01 -0.31 -0.63
CA ILE A 180 8.58 -0.41 0.72
C ILE A 180 7.48 -0.19 1.75
N GLY A 181 7.50 -0.98 2.81
CA GLY A 181 6.59 -0.88 3.92
C GLY A 181 7.11 -1.59 5.15
N ASN A 182 6.23 -1.75 6.15
CA ASN A 182 6.57 -2.41 7.41
C ASN A 182 7.83 -1.83 8.08
N VAL A 183 8.07 -0.52 7.88
CA VAL A 183 9.19 0.19 8.48
C VAL A 183 8.83 0.58 9.90
N TYR A 184 9.52 -0.01 10.87
CA TYR A 184 9.28 0.28 12.26
C TYR A 184 10.58 0.28 13.07
N THR A 185 10.69 1.23 13.99
CA THR A 185 11.75 1.26 15.00
C THR A 185 11.11 1.33 16.36
N ARG A 186 11.49 0.42 17.26
CA ARG A 186 11.03 0.38 18.64
C ARG A 186 11.16 1.75 19.29
N ARG A 187 10.12 2.20 19.98
CA ARG A 187 9.98 3.59 20.45
C ARG A 187 11.18 4.08 21.26
N ASP A 188 11.70 3.23 22.15
CA ASP A 188 12.87 3.55 22.99
C ASP A 188 14.22 3.53 22.23
N ARG A 189 14.19 3.21 20.94
CA ARG A 189 15.37 3.16 20.04
C ARG A 189 15.31 4.17 18.89
N ARG A 190 14.29 5.01 18.86
CA ARG A 190 14.15 6.07 17.84
C ARG A 190 15.23 7.14 17.98
N GLY A 191 15.40 7.96 16.94
CA GLY A 191 16.41 9.05 16.92
C GLY A 191 17.86 8.59 16.69
N ARG A 192 18.10 7.27 16.45
CA ARG A 192 19.44 6.69 16.25
C ARG A 192 19.74 6.33 14.80
N GLY A 193 18.87 6.71 13.86
CA GLY A 193 19.05 6.40 12.43
C GLY A 193 18.74 4.94 12.04
N LEU A 194 18.21 4.10 12.95
CA LEU A 194 18.00 2.67 12.68
C LEU A 194 17.02 2.44 11.54
N GLY A 195 15.91 3.19 11.47
CA GLY A 195 14.95 3.11 10.37
C GLY A 195 15.60 3.39 9.01
N ARG A 196 16.53 4.36 8.96
CA ARG A 196 17.29 4.66 7.74
C ARG A 196 18.17 3.47 7.32
N LEU A 197 18.87 2.86 8.27
CA LEU A 197 19.76 1.72 7.98
C LEU A 197 18.98 0.52 7.41
N VAL A 198 17.87 0.12 8.05
CA VAL A 198 17.07 -1.03 7.57
C VAL A 198 16.40 -0.75 6.23
N THR A 199 15.91 0.49 6.01
CA THR A 199 15.30 0.87 4.72
C THR A 199 16.35 0.92 3.61
N SER A 200 17.56 1.44 3.89
CA SER A 200 18.68 1.41 2.93
C SER A 200 19.07 -0.01 2.53
N ALA A 201 19.07 -0.94 3.48
CA ALA A 201 19.40 -2.34 3.20
C ALA A 201 18.36 -3.00 2.28
N VAL A 202 17.06 -2.71 2.50
CA VAL A 202 15.99 -3.16 1.60
C VAL A 202 16.19 -2.57 0.20
N LEU A 203 16.42 -1.26 0.08
CA LEU A 203 16.68 -0.59 -1.21
C LEU A 203 17.87 -1.19 -1.95
N GLY A 204 18.93 -1.57 -1.22
CA GLY A 204 20.12 -2.19 -1.80
C GLY A 204 19.83 -3.53 -2.49
N GLU A 205 18.88 -4.31 -1.98
CA GLU A 205 18.47 -5.58 -2.61
C GLU A 205 17.47 -5.39 -3.76
N LEU A 206 16.82 -4.23 -3.86
CA LEU A 206 15.89 -3.90 -4.95
C LEU A 206 16.58 -3.31 -6.18
N SER A 207 17.91 -3.42 -6.27
CA SER A 207 18.65 -2.97 -7.46
C SER A 207 18.15 -3.72 -8.70
N GLY A 208 17.73 -2.97 -9.71
CA GLY A 208 17.11 -3.53 -10.93
C GLY A 208 15.59 -3.51 -10.95
N VAL A 209 14.92 -3.13 -9.88
CA VAL A 209 13.49 -2.79 -9.90
C VAL A 209 13.31 -1.40 -10.51
N GLU A 210 12.47 -1.29 -11.54
CA GLU A 210 12.25 -0.05 -12.30
C GLU A 210 11.56 1.03 -11.44
N THR A 211 10.59 0.61 -10.63
CA THR A 211 9.69 1.50 -9.90
C THR A 211 9.60 1.09 -8.44
N ILE A 212 10.15 1.91 -7.53
CA ILE A 212 10.09 1.65 -6.09
C ILE A 212 9.31 2.79 -5.43
N GLY A 213 8.20 2.45 -4.78
CA GLY A 213 7.35 3.42 -4.09
C GLY A 213 7.15 3.08 -2.62
N LEU A 214 6.49 4.00 -1.92
CA LEU A 214 5.98 3.78 -0.57
C LEU A 214 4.78 4.69 -0.28
N ASN A 215 4.02 4.33 0.75
CA ASN A 215 2.99 5.18 1.34
C ASN A 215 3.46 5.67 2.69
N VAL A 216 3.18 6.93 2.99
CA VAL A 216 3.44 7.51 4.30
C VAL A 216 2.33 8.49 4.68
N ARG A 217 1.93 8.51 5.95
CA ARG A 217 0.95 9.49 6.45
C ARG A 217 1.46 10.91 6.22
N ALA A 218 0.59 11.80 5.76
CA ALA A 218 0.96 13.18 5.44
C ALA A 218 1.37 13.99 6.68
N ASP A 219 0.96 13.55 7.88
CA ASP A 219 1.29 14.15 9.18
C ASP A 219 2.48 13.49 9.88
N ASN A 220 3.16 12.51 9.26
CA ASN A 220 4.33 11.85 9.83
C ASN A 220 5.63 12.49 9.33
N ASP A 221 5.95 13.68 9.85
CA ASP A 221 7.13 14.45 9.45
C ASP A 221 8.44 13.66 9.63
N ALA A 222 8.56 12.86 10.69
CA ALA A 222 9.76 12.07 10.96
C ALA A 222 10.00 11.02 9.85
N ALA A 223 8.96 10.33 9.40
CA ALA A 223 9.06 9.37 8.31
C ALA A 223 9.28 10.07 6.96
N LEU A 224 8.61 11.19 6.71
CA LEU A 224 8.82 12.01 5.51
C LEU A 224 10.28 12.42 5.37
N HIS A 225 10.88 13.01 6.41
CA HIS A 225 12.30 13.38 6.41
C HIS A 225 13.24 12.19 6.22
N LEU A 226 12.90 11.03 6.83
CA LEU A 226 13.67 9.81 6.64
C LEU A 226 13.69 9.41 5.17
N TYR A 227 12.51 9.30 4.54
CA TYR A 227 12.40 8.85 3.15
C TYR A 227 13.00 9.86 2.17
N GLU A 228 12.79 11.15 2.36
CA GLU A 228 13.44 12.21 1.57
C GLU A 228 14.96 12.12 1.66
N SER A 229 15.51 11.83 2.86
CA SER A 229 16.95 11.64 3.06
C SER A 229 17.52 10.41 2.34
N LEU A 230 16.68 9.44 1.99
CA LEU A 230 17.01 8.24 1.22
C LEU A 230 16.83 8.41 -0.29
N GLY A 231 16.36 9.58 -0.74
CA GLY A 231 16.14 9.88 -2.15
C GLY A 231 14.73 9.58 -2.63
N PHE A 232 13.75 9.45 -1.74
CA PHE A 232 12.35 9.45 -2.14
C PHE A 232 11.86 10.87 -2.39
N ALA A 233 11.10 11.05 -3.46
CA ALA A 233 10.38 12.29 -3.76
C ALA A 233 8.88 12.09 -3.55
N ARG A 234 8.20 13.12 -3.06
CA ARG A 234 6.74 13.13 -2.97
C ARG A 234 6.14 13.18 -4.38
N HIS A 235 5.22 12.26 -4.69
CA HIS A 235 4.55 12.21 -5.98
C HIS A 235 3.14 12.82 -5.89
N CYS A 236 2.24 12.20 -5.14
CA CYS A 236 0.88 12.69 -5.01
C CYS A 236 0.30 12.44 -3.61
N LEU A 237 -0.67 13.29 -3.24
CA LEU A 237 -1.54 13.05 -2.09
C LEU A 237 -2.67 12.11 -2.48
N PHE A 238 -3.03 11.22 -1.57
CA PHE A 238 -4.18 10.33 -1.72
C PHE A 238 -4.81 10.06 -0.36
N TYR A 239 -5.94 9.39 -0.36
CA TYR A 239 -6.69 9.05 0.84
C TYR A 239 -6.71 7.53 1.02
N GLU A 240 -6.35 7.08 2.20
CA GLU A 240 -6.75 5.79 2.74
C GLU A 240 -8.01 6.01 3.58
N ALA A 241 -9.02 5.18 3.36
CA ALA A 241 -10.29 5.28 4.08
C ALA A 241 -11.01 3.93 4.10
N LEU A 242 -12.03 3.81 4.92
CA LEU A 242 -12.96 2.70 4.89
C LEU A 242 -14.30 3.19 4.33
N ALA A 243 -14.79 2.52 3.29
CA ALA A 243 -16.08 2.79 2.71
C ALA A 243 -17.03 1.60 2.92
N MET A 244 -18.32 1.92 3.14
CA MET A 244 -19.42 0.98 3.15
C MET A 244 -20.34 1.33 1.99
N PRO A 245 -20.41 0.53 0.90
CA PRO A 245 -21.35 0.74 -0.19
C PRO A 245 -22.78 0.84 0.34
N ARG A 246 -23.58 1.74 -0.26
CA ARG A 246 -25.01 1.86 0.09
C ARG A 246 -25.77 0.76 -0.64
N ASP A 247 -26.63 0.04 0.08
CA ASP A 247 -27.54 -0.93 -0.53
C ASP A 247 -28.51 -0.20 -1.49
N HIS A 248 -28.40 -0.49 -2.77
CA HIS A 248 -29.29 0.08 -3.80
C HIS A 248 -30.76 -0.41 -3.68
N HIS A 249 -31.04 -1.40 -2.82
CA HIS A 249 -32.41 -1.94 -2.64
C HIS A 249 -33.34 -1.03 -1.80
N GLN A 250 -32.84 0.02 -1.12
CA GLN A 250 -33.71 0.92 -0.34
C GLN A 250 -34.17 2.18 -1.09
N ALA A 251 -33.61 2.51 -2.24
CA ALA A 251 -33.96 3.72 -2.98
C ALA A 251 -35.28 3.61 -3.77
N ASP A 252 -35.71 2.40 -4.15
CA ASP A 252 -36.95 2.21 -4.95
C ASP A 252 -38.24 2.08 -4.13
N LEU A 253 -38.16 1.90 -2.82
CA LEU A 253 -39.36 1.79 -1.96
C LEU A 253 -39.92 3.13 -1.49
N GLY A 254 -39.22 4.24 -1.71
CA GLY A 254 -39.63 5.57 -1.31
C GLY A 254 -40.51 6.32 -2.30
N GLN A 255 -40.60 5.89 -3.55
CA GLN A 255 -41.40 6.60 -4.59
C GLN A 255 -42.76 5.96 -4.92
N SER A 256 -43.12 4.85 -4.31
CA SER A 256 -44.42 4.18 -4.58
C SER A 256 -45.53 4.45 -3.55
N LEU A 257 -45.36 5.38 -2.64
CA LEU A 257 -46.37 5.69 -1.59
C LEU A 257 -46.96 7.09 -1.68
N VAL A 258 -46.85 7.75 -2.83
CA VAL A 258 -47.62 9.01 -3.10
C VAL A 258 -48.28 8.87 -4.48
N SER A 259 -49.39 8.20 -4.51
CA SER A 259 -50.39 8.29 -5.58
C SER A 259 -51.77 8.11 -4.97
#